data_351858994a61b6d56ccd6d8c5090f1a8
#
_entry.id   351858994a61b6d56ccd6d8c5090f1a8
#
_cell.length_a   1.000
_cell.length_b   1.000
_cell.length_c   1.000
_cell.angle_alpha   90.00
_cell.angle_beta   90.00
_cell.angle_gamma   90.00
#
_symmetry.space_group_name_H-M   'P 1'
#
loop_
_entity.id
_entity.type
_entity.pdbx_description
1 polymer ?
#
loop_
_entity_poly.entity_id
_entity_poly.type
_entity_poly.pdbx_seq_one_letter_code
_entity_poly.pdbx_strand_id
1 'polypeptide(L)'
;MGRTLLLAAALLAALPAAAQSGRAGRSEIYIGPVFTDGKNYSFEGGSSVRTDTGFGINFGYAYYFNSHVQAGVDLAWSEADYRTTVQPGPGNPNSASTLNSTLETGTVRFFGSYHFLPGQFTPFVTGGLGWTYIDSNIPSGLPDLICWYYPWYGQYCASYVPTYSTTRFSYNAGLGLRYDAGRGVFKLLVNSQWADFGGSYGSASVVQYRLDFGTKF
;
A
#
# COMPACT_ATOMS: atom_id res chain seq x y z
N MET A 1 0.39 36.94 -1.06
CA MET A 1 0.74 35.52 -1.08
C MET A 1 2.24 35.23 -1.19
N GLY A 2 3.13 36.13 -1.57
CA GLY A 2 4.58 35.87 -1.74
C GLY A 2 5.44 35.87 -0.47
N ARG A 3 4.99 36.47 0.64
CA ARG A 3 5.80 36.56 1.88
C ARG A 3 5.78 35.31 2.77
N THR A 4 4.73 34.53 2.73
CA THR A 4 4.60 33.27 3.49
C THR A 4 5.41 32.11 2.89
N LEU A 5 5.62 32.10 1.57
CA LEU A 5 6.45 31.11 0.88
C LEU A 5 7.95 31.31 1.18
N LEU A 6 8.41 32.57 1.33
CA LEU A 6 9.81 32.86 1.65
C LEU A 6 10.17 32.49 3.10
N LEU A 7 9.23 32.62 4.04
CA LEU A 7 9.45 32.21 5.42
C LEU A 7 9.54 30.67 5.57
N ALA A 8 8.75 29.91 4.81
CA ALA A 8 8.83 28.44 4.81
C ALA A 8 10.14 27.95 4.20
N ALA A 9 10.65 28.60 3.16
CA ALA A 9 11.95 28.29 2.55
C ALA A 9 13.14 28.63 3.47
N ALA A 10 13.05 29.72 4.24
CA ALA A 10 14.09 30.14 5.19
C ALA A 10 14.16 29.22 6.44
N LEU A 11 13.03 28.67 6.89
CA LEU A 11 13.01 27.67 7.99
C LEU A 11 13.65 26.34 7.57
N LEU A 12 13.54 25.94 6.30
CA LEU A 12 14.19 24.75 5.76
C LEU A 12 15.71 24.91 5.63
N ALA A 13 16.22 26.13 5.46
CA ALA A 13 17.65 26.42 5.33
C ALA A 13 18.40 26.52 6.68
N ALA A 14 17.68 26.66 7.81
CA ALA A 14 18.27 26.85 9.14
C ALA A 14 18.42 25.55 9.96
N LEU A 15 18.19 24.37 9.36
CA LEU A 15 18.49 23.10 10.02
C LEU A 15 20.00 22.91 10.10
N PRO A 16 20.56 22.74 11.31
CA PRO A 16 22.02 22.69 11.48
C PRO A 16 22.59 21.50 10.68
N ALA A 17 23.64 21.77 9.93
CA ALA A 17 24.48 20.79 9.23
C ALA A 17 25.22 19.83 10.19
N ALA A 18 24.81 19.73 11.44
CA ALA A 18 25.43 18.97 12.51
C ALA A 18 24.68 17.66 12.76
N ALA A 19 25.05 16.68 12.08
CA ALA A 19 25.13 15.26 12.34
C ALA A 19 24.96 14.53 11.02
N GLN A 20 26.08 14.15 10.41
CA GLN A 20 26.05 13.14 9.36
C GLN A 20 25.27 11.95 9.94
N SER A 21 24.03 11.76 9.50
CA SER A 21 23.30 10.57 9.85
C SER A 21 24.11 9.41 9.26
N GLY A 22 24.79 8.64 10.12
CA GLY A 22 25.57 7.49 9.68
C GLY A 22 24.66 6.40 9.12
N ARG A 23 24.05 6.65 7.95
CA ARG A 23 23.16 5.71 7.25
C ARG A 23 23.94 4.69 6.44
N ALA A 24 25.08 5.11 5.84
CA ALA A 24 25.88 4.26 4.98
C ALA A 24 26.26 2.95 5.66
N GLY A 25 26.01 1.82 4.99
CA GLY A 25 26.30 0.48 5.49
C GLY A 25 25.36 0.00 6.61
N ARG A 26 24.24 0.68 6.88
CA ARG A 26 23.29 0.29 7.92
C ARG A 26 22.06 -0.36 7.34
N SER A 27 21.52 -1.27 8.12
CA SER A 27 20.19 -1.86 7.90
C SER A 27 19.13 -1.09 8.68
N GLU A 28 17.91 -1.19 8.21
CA GLU A 28 16.73 -0.59 8.82
C GLU A 28 15.56 -1.55 8.76
N ILE A 29 14.84 -1.66 9.86
CA ILE A 29 13.50 -2.29 9.88
C ILE A 29 12.49 -1.21 10.26
N TYR A 30 11.31 -1.30 9.68
CA TYR A 30 10.24 -0.36 9.97
C TYR A 30 8.86 -1.02 9.86
N ILE A 31 7.92 -0.42 10.54
CA ILE A 31 6.51 -0.80 10.54
C ILE A 31 5.67 0.47 10.56
N GLY A 32 4.47 0.43 9.99
CA GLY A 32 3.59 1.58 10.07
C GLY A 32 2.22 1.39 9.44
N PRO A 33 1.27 2.28 9.73
CA PRO A 33 -0.03 2.31 9.10
C PRO A 33 0.07 2.71 7.63
N VAL A 34 -0.83 2.15 6.85
CA VAL A 34 -1.08 2.48 5.44
C VAL A 34 -2.52 2.91 5.28
N PHE A 35 -2.74 4.04 4.66
CA PHE A 35 -4.06 4.52 4.25
C PHE A 35 -4.11 4.54 2.74
N THR A 36 -5.13 3.92 2.17
CA THR A 36 -5.37 3.90 0.72
C THR A 36 -6.53 4.80 0.39
N ASP A 37 -6.37 5.63 -0.63
CA ASP A 37 -7.43 6.53 -1.06
C ASP A 37 -8.55 5.76 -1.77
N GLY A 38 -9.78 6.14 -1.51
CA GLY A 38 -10.96 5.59 -2.16
C GLY A 38 -11.05 6.03 -3.62
N LYS A 39 -11.60 5.19 -4.49
CA LYS A 39 -11.70 5.47 -5.92
C LYS A 39 -13.03 5.00 -6.52
N ASN A 40 -13.53 5.78 -7.48
CA ASN A 40 -14.71 5.40 -8.26
C ASN A 40 -14.27 4.97 -9.66
N TYR A 41 -14.77 3.80 -10.08
CA TYR A 41 -14.61 3.27 -11.42
C TYR A 41 -15.99 3.16 -12.06
N SER A 42 -16.15 3.75 -13.24
CA SER A 42 -17.37 3.65 -14.05
C SER A 42 -17.09 2.83 -15.28
N PHE A 43 -17.97 1.90 -15.59
CA PHE A 43 -17.87 1.00 -16.74
C PHE A 43 -18.91 1.35 -17.78
N GLU A 44 -18.65 0.94 -19.02
CA GLU A 44 -19.64 1.01 -20.09
C GLU A 44 -20.91 0.24 -19.68
N GLY A 45 -22.09 0.83 -19.93
CA GLY A 45 -23.37 0.27 -19.49
C GLY A 45 -23.87 0.75 -18.12
N GLY A 46 -23.17 1.75 -17.51
CA GLY A 46 -23.64 2.44 -16.29
C GLY A 46 -23.34 1.69 -14.99
N SER A 47 -22.71 0.54 -15.03
CA SER A 47 -22.21 -0.14 -13.83
C SER A 47 -21.05 0.63 -13.20
N SER A 48 -20.93 0.60 -11.89
CA SER A 48 -19.85 1.31 -11.18
C SER A 48 -19.33 0.51 -9.98
N VAL A 49 -18.06 0.69 -9.69
CA VAL A 49 -17.41 0.20 -8.47
C VAL A 49 -16.83 1.40 -7.72
N ARG A 50 -17.24 1.56 -6.49
CA ARG A 50 -16.72 2.55 -5.57
C ARG A 50 -15.98 1.85 -4.45
N THR A 51 -14.70 2.17 -4.27
CA THR A 51 -13.90 1.74 -3.13
C THR A 51 -13.82 2.91 -2.15
N ASP A 52 -14.05 2.64 -0.89
CA ASP A 52 -13.87 3.62 0.19
C ASP A 52 -12.38 3.67 0.61
N THR A 53 -12.03 4.60 1.50
CA THR A 53 -10.68 4.71 2.04
C THR A 53 -10.33 3.44 2.82
N GLY A 54 -9.23 2.80 2.46
CA GLY A 54 -8.74 1.59 3.13
C GLY A 54 -7.72 1.91 4.22
N PHE A 55 -7.62 0.99 5.16
CA PHE A 55 -6.62 1.01 6.22
C PHE A 55 -5.82 -0.29 6.21
N GLY A 56 -4.55 -0.19 6.60
CA GLY A 56 -3.67 -1.34 6.65
C GLY A 56 -2.40 -1.09 7.42
N ILE A 57 -1.50 -2.05 7.34
CA ILE A 57 -0.19 -2.04 7.97
C ILE A 57 0.87 -2.44 6.96
N ASN A 58 2.05 -1.86 7.08
CA ASN A 58 3.23 -2.33 6.36
C ASN A 58 4.37 -2.66 7.31
N PHE A 59 5.21 -3.56 6.86
CA PHE A 59 6.47 -3.94 7.47
C PHE A 59 7.54 -3.96 6.39
N GLY A 60 8.74 -3.43 6.69
CA GLY A 60 9.80 -3.41 5.71
C GLY A 60 11.20 -3.53 6.29
N TYR A 61 12.09 -3.99 5.42
CA TYR A 61 13.52 -4.04 5.63
C TYR A 61 14.24 -3.30 4.51
N ALA A 62 15.24 -2.52 4.85
CA ALA A 62 16.04 -1.80 3.88
C ALA A 62 17.51 -1.74 4.27
N TYR A 63 18.38 -1.61 3.26
CA TYR A 63 19.82 -1.45 3.41
C TYR A 63 20.28 -0.18 2.70
N TYR A 64 21.15 0.58 3.37
CA TYR A 64 21.76 1.80 2.85
C TYR A 64 23.13 1.50 2.24
N PHE A 65 23.23 1.61 0.92
CA PHE A 65 24.53 1.51 0.21
C PHE A 65 25.42 2.73 0.51
N ASN A 66 24.79 3.88 0.64
CA ASN A 66 25.46 5.14 1.02
C ASN A 66 24.44 6.06 1.73
N SER A 67 24.83 7.32 1.99
CA SER A 67 23.94 8.29 2.66
C SER A 67 22.69 8.68 1.85
N HIS A 68 22.66 8.39 0.55
CA HIS A 68 21.61 8.81 -0.37
C HIS A 68 20.79 7.65 -0.94
N VAL A 69 21.42 6.47 -1.14
CA VAL A 69 20.80 5.35 -1.83
C VAL A 69 20.45 4.23 -0.85
N GLN A 70 19.20 3.82 -0.88
CA GLN A 70 18.64 2.73 -0.11
C GLN A 70 17.92 1.77 -1.05
N ALA A 71 18.00 0.47 -0.78
CA ALA A 71 17.11 -0.51 -1.38
C ALA A 71 16.58 -1.47 -0.31
N GLY A 72 15.44 -2.08 -0.58
CA GLY A 72 14.82 -2.95 0.40
C GLY A 72 13.61 -3.70 -0.12
N VAL A 73 12.95 -4.35 0.80
CA VAL A 73 11.69 -5.06 0.59
C VAL A 73 10.67 -4.61 1.62
N ASP A 74 9.44 -4.46 1.22
CA ASP A 74 8.33 -4.25 2.14
C ASP A 74 7.14 -5.18 1.84
N LEU A 75 6.40 -5.44 2.88
CA LEU A 75 5.16 -6.19 2.90
C LEU A 75 4.08 -5.23 3.40
N ALA A 76 3.02 -5.08 2.65
CA ALA A 76 1.89 -4.27 3.06
C ALA A 76 0.61 -5.10 2.98
N TRP A 77 -0.24 -4.93 3.97
CA TRP A 77 -1.58 -5.51 4.00
C TRP A 77 -2.58 -4.39 4.26
N SER A 78 -3.63 -4.31 3.47
CA SER A 78 -4.68 -3.30 3.64
C SER A 78 -6.03 -3.85 3.24
N GLU A 79 -7.06 -3.28 3.86
CA GLU A 79 -8.46 -3.62 3.70
C GLU A 79 -9.24 -2.35 3.39
N ALA A 80 -10.20 -2.43 2.48
CA ALA A 80 -11.08 -1.32 2.11
C ALA A 80 -12.47 -1.85 1.77
N ASP A 81 -13.50 -1.20 2.25
CA ASP A 81 -14.86 -1.50 1.82
C ASP A 81 -15.08 -1.03 0.39
N TYR A 82 -15.84 -1.80 -0.38
CA TYR A 82 -16.24 -1.40 -1.71
C TYR A 82 -17.73 -1.71 -1.99
N ARG A 83 -18.26 -0.89 -2.87
CA ARG A 83 -19.65 -1.02 -3.34
C ARG A 83 -19.68 -1.14 -4.85
N THR A 84 -20.27 -2.20 -5.34
CA THR A 84 -20.51 -2.42 -6.76
C THR A 84 -21.99 -2.19 -7.05
N THR A 85 -22.29 -1.33 -8.02
CA THR A 85 -23.63 -1.15 -8.56
C THR A 85 -23.66 -1.70 -9.98
N VAL A 86 -24.42 -2.76 -10.17
CA VAL A 86 -24.63 -3.39 -11.47
C VAL A 86 -25.93 -2.90 -12.05
N GLN A 87 -25.90 -2.29 -13.23
CA GLN A 87 -27.12 -1.86 -13.94
C GLN A 87 -27.82 -3.07 -14.57
N PRO A 88 -29.15 -3.04 -14.65
CA PRO A 88 -29.91 -4.11 -15.28
C PRO A 88 -29.51 -4.29 -16.74
N GLY A 89 -29.29 -5.54 -17.14
CA GLY A 89 -29.07 -5.88 -18.56
C GLY A 89 -30.36 -5.84 -19.37
N PRO A 90 -30.28 -5.93 -20.71
CA PRO A 90 -31.44 -5.84 -21.62
C PRO A 90 -32.56 -6.85 -21.36
N GLY A 91 -32.30 -7.89 -20.57
CA GLY A 91 -33.29 -8.95 -20.25
C GLY A 91 -33.95 -8.82 -18.87
N ASN A 92 -33.51 -7.90 -18.04
CA ASN A 92 -34.14 -7.70 -16.68
C ASN A 92 -34.04 -6.22 -16.27
N PRO A 93 -34.99 -5.38 -16.73
CA PRO A 93 -34.94 -3.92 -16.56
C PRO A 93 -35.18 -3.43 -15.12
N ASN A 94 -35.58 -4.27 -14.18
CA ASN A 94 -36.10 -3.83 -12.89
C ASN A 94 -35.19 -4.10 -11.68
N SER A 95 -33.97 -4.57 -11.84
CA SER A 95 -33.10 -4.93 -10.72
C SER A 95 -31.68 -4.41 -10.86
N ALA A 96 -31.48 -3.12 -10.56
CA ALA A 96 -30.15 -2.67 -10.18
C ALA A 96 -29.78 -3.38 -8.87
N SER A 97 -28.73 -4.18 -8.88
CA SER A 97 -28.25 -4.84 -7.66
C SER A 97 -27.02 -4.10 -7.14
N THR A 98 -27.03 -3.83 -5.84
CA THR A 98 -25.89 -3.27 -5.13
C THR A 98 -25.28 -4.35 -4.26
N LEU A 99 -24.01 -4.62 -4.46
CA LEU A 99 -23.21 -5.52 -3.65
C LEU A 99 -22.22 -4.68 -2.83
N ASN A 100 -22.23 -4.88 -1.51
CA ASN A 100 -21.20 -4.35 -0.62
C ASN A 100 -20.30 -5.52 -0.21
N SER A 101 -19.00 -5.32 -0.27
CA SER A 101 -18.01 -6.31 0.15
C SER A 101 -16.73 -5.60 0.55
N THR A 102 -15.77 -6.37 1.04
CA THR A 102 -14.46 -5.89 1.49
C THR A 102 -13.38 -6.36 0.53
N LEU A 103 -12.51 -5.45 0.14
CA LEU A 103 -11.35 -5.71 -0.70
C LEU A 103 -10.12 -5.83 0.18
N GLU A 104 -9.53 -7.01 0.22
CA GLU A 104 -8.26 -7.24 0.89
C GLU A 104 -7.12 -7.20 -0.12
N THR A 105 -6.04 -6.51 0.23
CA THR A 105 -4.86 -6.43 -0.62
C THR A 105 -3.61 -6.75 0.17
N GLY A 106 -2.81 -7.70 -0.31
CA GLY A 106 -1.49 -8.03 0.20
C GLY A 106 -0.44 -7.70 -0.86
N THR A 107 0.57 -6.90 -0.52
CA THR A 107 1.62 -6.49 -1.47
C THR A 107 2.98 -6.89 -0.95
N VAL A 108 3.78 -7.55 -1.78
CA VAL A 108 5.22 -7.75 -1.61
C VAL A 108 5.93 -6.87 -2.62
N ARG A 109 6.84 -6.02 -2.17
CA ARG A 109 7.48 -5.02 -3.01
C ARG A 109 8.97 -4.92 -2.75
N PHE A 110 9.75 -4.92 -3.82
CA PHE A 110 11.16 -4.52 -3.83
C PHE A 110 11.24 -3.05 -4.25
N PHE A 111 11.94 -2.25 -3.49
CA PHE A 111 12.01 -0.82 -3.73
C PHE A 111 13.44 -0.28 -3.67
N GLY A 112 13.64 0.84 -4.37
CA GLY A 112 14.81 1.69 -4.24
C GLY A 112 14.38 3.09 -3.83
N SER A 113 15.18 3.76 -3.01
CA SER A 113 14.92 5.15 -2.60
C SER A 113 16.17 6.00 -2.73
N TYR A 114 15.97 7.26 -3.12
CA TYR A 114 17.03 8.26 -3.18
C TYR A 114 16.70 9.40 -2.20
N HIS A 115 17.61 9.63 -1.26
CA HIS A 115 17.52 10.65 -0.22
C HIS A 115 18.34 11.86 -0.66
N PHE A 116 17.71 13.03 -0.76
CA PHE A 116 18.35 14.23 -1.30
C PHE A 116 19.39 14.84 -0.36
N LEU A 117 19.21 14.69 0.95
CA LEU A 117 20.06 15.28 1.96
C LEU A 117 20.68 14.21 2.87
N PRO A 118 21.97 14.31 3.24
CA PRO A 118 22.61 13.37 4.17
C PRO A 118 22.26 13.62 5.64
N GLY A 119 21.53 14.70 5.95
CA GLY A 119 21.17 15.13 7.32
C GLY A 119 20.08 14.29 7.97
N GLN A 120 19.72 14.66 9.21
CA GLN A 120 18.66 13.99 9.99
C GLN A 120 17.29 14.09 9.30
N PHE A 121 17.02 15.25 8.70
CA PHE A 121 15.80 15.46 7.93
C PHE A 121 16.13 15.44 6.44
N THR A 122 15.40 14.63 5.70
CA THR A 122 15.63 14.49 4.26
C THR A 122 14.33 14.18 3.51
N PRO A 123 14.03 14.93 2.46
CA PRO A 123 13.08 14.46 1.46
C PRO A 123 13.70 13.30 0.66
N PHE A 124 12.85 12.39 0.20
CA PHE A 124 13.27 11.27 -0.61
C PHE A 124 12.23 10.93 -1.68
N VAL A 125 12.69 10.30 -2.73
CA VAL A 125 11.85 9.65 -3.73
C VAL A 125 12.06 8.15 -3.66
N THR A 126 11.03 7.40 -3.98
CA THR A 126 11.08 5.94 -3.97
C THR A 126 10.37 5.38 -5.20
N GLY A 127 10.83 4.25 -5.67
CA GLY A 127 10.18 3.48 -6.71
C GLY A 127 10.41 2.00 -6.48
N GLY A 128 9.47 1.17 -6.91
CA GLY A 128 9.56 -0.26 -6.67
C GLY A 128 8.67 -1.08 -7.60
N LEU A 129 8.95 -2.38 -7.59
CA LEU A 129 8.28 -3.41 -8.33
C LEU A 129 7.89 -4.54 -7.39
N GLY A 130 6.77 -5.20 -7.66
CA GLY A 130 6.35 -6.29 -6.80
C GLY A 130 5.10 -7.00 -7.30
N TRP A 131 4.46 -7.68 -6.38
CA TRP A 131 3.21 -8.39 -6.64
C TRP A 131 2.18 -7.98 -5.60
N THR A 132 0.97 -7.76 -6.08
CA THR A 132 -0.19 -7.46 -5.25
C THR A 132 -1.19 -8.59 -5.39
N TYR A 133 -1.45 -9.23 -4.28
CA TYR A 133 -2.58 -10.14 -4.08
C TYR A 133 -3.82 -9.33 -3.76
N ILE A 134 -4.92 -9.65 -4.40
CA ILE A 134 -6.20 -8.96 -4.26
C ILE A 134 -7.27 -10.01 -4.03
N ASP A 135 -8.03 -9.89 -2.94
CA ASP A 135 -9.19 -10.72 -2.65
C ASP A 135 -10.43 -9.84 -2.54
N SER A 136 -11.44 -10.17 -3.32
CA SER A 136 -12.68 -9.40 -3.39
C SER A 136 -13.71 -9.78 -2.33
N ASN A 137 -13.47 -10.85 -1.55
CA ASN A 137 -14.43 -11.44 -0.63
C ASN A 137 -15.81 -11.75 -1.27
N ILE A 138 -15.85 -11.87 -2.59
CA ILE A 138 -17.04 -12.33 -3.32
C ILE A 138 -16.97 -13.85 -3.43
N PRO A 139 -17.99 -14.60 -2.97
CA PRO A 139 -18.01 -16.03 -3.14
C PRO A 139 -17.86 -16.47 -4.61
N SER A 140 -16.92 -17.33 -4.88
CA SER A 140 -16.67 -17.91 -6.22
C SER A 140 -17.29 -19.29 -6.40
N GLY A 141 -17.85 -19.88 -5.31
CA GLY A 141 -18.43 -21.21 -5.29
C GLY A 141 -19.34 -21.44 -4.09
N LEU A 142 -19.83 -22.68 -3.98
CA LEU A 142 -20.57 -23.12 -2.80
C LEU A 142 -19.62 -23.30 -1.61
N PRO A 143 -20.16 -23.17 -0.37
CA PRO A 143 -19.39 -23.48 0.83
C PRO A 143 -18.85 -24.90 0.77
N ASP A 144 -17.57 -25.08 1.03
CA ASP A 144 -16.91 -26.37 1.13
C ASP A 144 -16.57 -26.67 2.60
N LEU A 145 -16.54 -27.93 2.98
CA LEU A 145 -16.22 -28.36 4.33
C LEU A 145 -14.80 -28.86 4.38
N ILE A 146 -13.92 -28.09 4.99
CA ILE A 146 -12.53 -28.48 5.20
C ILE A 146 -12.39 -29.06 6.59
N CYS A 147 -11.92 -30.32 6.67
CA CYS A 147 -11.70 -31.01 7.93
C CYS A 147 -10.20 -31.28 8.11
N TRP A 148 -9.66 -31.00 9.29
CA TRP A 148 -8.32 -31.38 9.69
C TRP A 148 -8.31 -32.02 11.07
N TYR A 149 -7.30 -32.82 11.33
CA TYR A 149 -7.14 -33.56 12.58
C TYR A 149 -6.11 -32.87 13.47
N TYR A 150 -6.55 -32.49 14.67
CA TYR A 150 -5.68 -32.01 15.73
C TYR A 150 -5.35 -33.17 16.66
N PRO A 151 -4.07 -33.49 16.94
CA PRO A 151 -3.69 -34.61 17.80
C PRO A 151 -4.31 -34.61 19.20
N TRP A 152 -4.62 -33.40 19.71
CA TRP A 152 -5.13 -33.19 21.07
C TRP A 152 -6.65 -32.97 21.15
N TYR A 153 -7.28 -32.58 20.05
CA TYR A 153 -8.70 -32.18 20.02
C TYR A 153 -9.55 -33.01 19.04
N GLY A 154 -8.93 -33.93 18.30
CA GLY A 154 -9.62 -34.74 17.30
C GLY A 154 -9.87 -34.02 15.98
N GLN A 155 -10.88 -34.46 15.26
CA GLN A 155 -11.24 -33.90 13.96
C GLN A 155 -12.00 -32.58 14.16
N TYR A 156 -11.54 -31.55 13.49
CA TYR A 156 -12.19 -30.24 13.41
C TYR A 156 -12.55 -29.94 11.96
N CYS A 157 -13.79 -29.53 11.72
CA CYS A 157 -14.28 -29.18 10.39
C CYS A 157 -14.77 -27.73 10.43
N ALA A 158 -14.32 -26.92 9.44
CA ALA A 158 -14.83 -25.58 9.24
C ALA A 158 -15.36 -25.43 7.82
N SER A 159 -16.43 -24.67 7.70
CA SER A 159 -16.96 -24.27 6.39
C SER A 159 -16.06 -23.19 5.81
N TYR A 160 -15.60 -23.40 4.59
CA TYR A 160 -14.82 -22.45 3.81
C TYR A 160 -15.60 -22.07 2.56
N VAL A 161 -15.70 -20.78 2.30
CA VAL A 161 -16.27 -20.25 1.05
C VAL A 161 -15.14 -19.70 0.20
N PRO A 162 -14.84 -20.32 -0.95
CA PRO A 162 -13.81 -19.76 -1.84
C PRO A 162 -14.25 -18.40 -2.37
N THR A 163 -13.31 -17.47 -2.43
CA THR A 163 -13.52 -16.10 -2.94
C THR A 163 -12.78 -15.86 -4.24
N TYR A 164 -13.19 -14.84 -5.00
CA TYR A 164 -12.44 -14.41 -6.17
C TYR A 164 -11.20 -13.65 -5.75
N SER A 165 -10.05 -14.29 -5.93
CA SER A 165 -8.76 -13.69 -5.66
C SER A 165 -7.85 -13.71 -6.90
N THR A 166 -6.90 -12.78 -6.97
CA THR A 166 -5.93 -12.69 -8.05
C THR A 166 -4.62 -12.09 -7.56
N THR A 167 -3.51 -12.52 -8.17
CA THR A 167 -2.21 -11.90 -7.93
C THR A 167 -1.77 -11.19 -9.20
N ARG A 168 -1.35 -9.94 -9.08
CA ARG A 168 -0.96 -9.10 -10.20
C ARG A 168 0.42 -8.48 -9.97
N PHE A 169 1.16 -8.33 -11.06
CA PHE A 169 2.37 -7.53 -11.02
C PHE A 169 2.02 -6.08 -10.75
N SER A 170 2.79 -5.44 -9.88
CA SER A 170 2.56 -4.06 -9.49
C SER A 170 3.86 -3.28 -9.47
N TYR A 171 3.76 -2.00 -9.75
CA TYR A 171 4.85 -1.04 -9.62
C TYR A 171 4.37 0.20 -8.89
N ASN A 172 5.31 0.91 -8.30
CA ASN A 172 4.97 2.09 -7.54
C ASN A 172 6.03 3.17 -7.67
N ALA A 173 5.60 4.40 -7.48
CA ALA A 173 6.46 5.55 -7.31
C ALA A 173 5.90 6.48 -6.24
N GLY A 174 6.78 7.08 -5.45
CA GLY A 174 6.36 7.93 -4.35
C GLY A 174 7.43 8.92 -3.94
N LEU A 175 7.00 9.83 -3.10
CA LEU A 175 7.87 10.85 -2.49
C LEU A 175 7.52 10.95 -1.00
N GLY A 176 8.52 11.27 -0.21
CA GLY A 176 8.33 11.31 1.23
C GLY A 176 9.34 12.19 1.96
N LEU A 177 9.09 12.29 3.24
CA LEU A 177 9.96 12.97 4.19
C LEU A 177 10.43 11.94 5.21
N ARG A 178 11.68 12.03 5.58
CA ARG A 178 12.32 11.19 6.57
C ARG A 178 12.95 12.05 7.66
N TYR A 179 12.81 11.58 8.90
CA TYR A 179 13.49 12.14 10.06
C TYR A 179 14.21 11.05 10.84
N ASP A 180 15.51 11.23 11.06
CA ASP A 180 16.38 10.34 11.81
C ASP A 180 16.62 10.86 13.23
N ALA A 181 16.09 10.18 14.24
CA ALA A 181 16.27 10.47 15.65
C ALA A 181 17.25 9.46 16.27
N GLY A 182 18.54 9.64 16.03
CA GLY A 182 19.56 8.68 16.46
C GLY A 182 19.42 7.34 15.73
N ARG A 183 19.04 6.28 16.45
CA ARG A 183 18.68 4.98 15.86
C ARG A 183 17.25 4.94 15.32
N GLY A 184 16.37 5.75 15.89
CA GLY A 184 14.97 5.83 15.45
C GLY A 184 14.82 6.49 14.09
N VAL A 185 13.82 6.06 13.34
CA VAL A 185 13.50 6.54 12.00
C VAL A 185 12.01 6.78 11.91
N PHE A 186 11.63 7.92 11.35
CA PHE A 186 10.26 8.29 11.04
C PHE A 186 10.19 8.64 9.55
N LYS A 187 9.21 8.07 8.83
CA LYS A 187 8.99 8.38 7.43
C LYS A 187 7.52 8.68 7.17
N LEU A 188 7.27 9.75 6.44
CA LEU A 188 5.99 10.06 5.85
C LEU A 188 6.13 9.89 4.35
N LEU A 189 5.27 9.10 3.74
CA LEU A 189 5.35 8.74 2.32
C LEU A 189 3.98 8.85 1.68
N VAL A 190 3.93 9.51 0.51
CA VAL A 190 2.81 9.46 -0.43
C VAL A 190 3.29 8.66 -1.63
N ASN A 191 2.56 7.62 -1.96
CA ASN A 191 2.95 6.63 -2.95
C ASN A 191 1.78 6.32 -3.88
N SER A 192 2.01 6.36 -5.18
CA SER A 192 1.07 5.85 -6.17
C SER A 192 1.48 4.43 -6.54
N GLN A 193 0.55 3.52 -6.45
CA GLN A 193 0.73 2.11 -6.83
C GLN A 193 -0.16 1.79 -8.02
N TRP A 194 0.39 1.09 -8.98
CA TRP A 194 -0.30 0.60 -10.18
C TRP A 194 -0.22 -0.91 -10.19
N ALA A 195 -1.37 -1.56 -10.34
CA ALA A 195 -1.47 -3.00 -10.58
C ALA A 195 -1.91 -3.24 -12.03
N ASP A 196 -1.19 -4.10 -12.73
CA ASP A 196 -1.49 -4.42 -14.12
C ASP A 196 -2.47 -5.60 -14.17
N PHE A 197 -3.68 -5.35 -14.64
CA PHE A 197 -4.71 -6.38 -14.81
C PHE A 197 -4.65 -7.07 -16.16
N GLY A 198 -3.84 -6.56 -17.09
CA GLY A 198 -3.69 -7.08 -18.44
C GLY A 198 -4.94 -6.91 -19.31
N GLY A 199 -4.77 -7.07 -20.64
CA GLY A 199 -5.87 -7.02 -21.61
C GLY A 199 -6.57 -5.66 -21.68
N SER A 200 -7.87 -5.68 -21.92
CA SER A 200 -8.71 -4.49 -22.09
C SER A 200 -8.99 -3.71 -20.78
N TYR A 201 -8.61 -4.25 -19.63
CA TYR A 201 -8.90 -3.64 -18.33
C TYR A 201 -7.87 -2.60 -17.89
N GLY A 202 -6.71 -2.54 -18.55
CA GLY A 202 -5.67 -1.56 -18.24
C GLY A 202 -5.03 -1.76 -16.85
N SER A 203 -4.48 -0.67 -16.30
CA SER A 203 -3.90 -0.65 -14.97
C SER A 203 -4.82 0.08 -13.98
N ALA A 204 -5.08 -0.51 -12.83
CA ALA A 204 -5.69 0.20 -11.70
C ALA A 204 -4.61 0.92 -10.90
N SER A 205 -4.89 2.16 -10.51
CA SER A 205 -3.98 2.94 -9.68
C SER A 205 -4.64 3.33 -8.37
N VAL A 206 -3.90 3.26 -7.28
CA VAL A 206 -4.33 3.68 -5.96
C VAL A 206 -3.25 4.57 -5.33
N VAL A 207 -3.66 5.60 -4.61
CA VAL A 207 -2.77 6.45 -3.81
C VAL A 207 -2.75 5.91 -2.39
N GLN A 208 -1.55 5.81 -1.83
CA GLN A 208 -1.30 5.33 -0.47
C GLN A 208 -0.55 6.39 0.32
N TYR A 209 -1.00 6.63 1.53
CA TYR A 209 -0.32 7.45 2.52
C TYR A 209 0.23 6.53 3.60
N ARG A 210 1.51 6.67 3.92
CA ARG A 210 2.18 5.81 4.89
C ARG A 210 2.90 6.63 5.94
N LEU A 211 2.85 6.14 7.15
CA LEU A 211 3.61 6.70 8.26
C LEU A 211 4.43 5.56 8.89
N ASP A 212 5.71 5.50 8.59
CA ASP A 212 6.59 4.42 9.01
C ASP A 212 7.43 4.81 10.22
N PHE A 213 7.54 3.91 11.17
CA PHE A 213 8.39 3.99 12.35
C PHE A 213 9.39 2.85 12.31
N GLY A 214 10.67 3.16 12.48
CA GLY A 214 11.71 2.16 12.32
C GLY A 214 12.93 2.37 13.20
N THR A 215 13.86 1.45 13.08
CA THR A 215 15.15 1.51 13.74
C THR A 215 16.27 1.09 12.80
N LYS A 216 17.42 1.77 12.93
CA LYS A 216 18.67 1.48 12.22
C LYS A 216 19.62 0.67 13.10
N PHE A 217 20.31 -0.28 12.50
CA PHE A 217 21.33 -1.10 13.18
C PHE A 217 22.49 -1.46 12.23
#